data_e7bf80fee90860935a0a0288a3763dae
#
_entry.id   e7bf80fee90860935a0a0288a3763dae
#
_cell.length_a   1.000
_cell.length_b   1.000
_cell.length_c   1.000
_cell.angle_alpha   90.00
_cell.angle_beta   90.00
_cell.angle_gamma   90.00
#
_symmetry.space_group_name_H-M   'P 1'
#
loop_
_entity.id
_entity.type
_entity.pdbx_description
1 polymer ?
#
loop_
_entity_poly.entity_id
_entity_poly.type
_entity_poly.pdbx_seq_one_letter_code
_entity_poly.pdbx_strand_id
1 'polypeptide(L)'
;SMNNFSLILRLTFGKTRILLPGDTNRAGYGGIPPEKLAADLFKVGHHGQLDGADAALVNAVRPRFSVCCASSDRRYNSAHPDTMRLLKDSGAELYFSDCPPVDGQSIPPHRALEFTICADGAASARYLP
;
A
#
# COMPACT_ATOMS: atom_id res chain seq x y z
N SER A 1 -11.60 0.12 -16.84
CA SER A 1 -11.70 -0.93 -15.83
C SER A 1 -12.75 -0.57 -14.77
N MET A 2 -13.53 -1.54 -14.33
CA MET A 2 -14.50 -1.38 -13.23
C MET A 2 -13.81 -0.97 -11.94
N ASN A 3 -12.55 -1.34 -11.75
CA ASN A 3 -11.76 -0.99 -10.57
C ASN A 3 -11.56 0.52 -10.39
N ASN A 4 -11.66 1.31 -11.46
CA ASN A 4 -11.56 2.76 -11.38
C ASN A 4 -12.78 3.42 -10.72
N PHE A 5 -13.84 2.66 -10.45
CA PHE A 5 -14.99 3.11 -9.66
C PHE A 5 -14.87 2.73 -8.18
N SER A 6 -13.73 2.22 -7.75
CA SER A 6 -13.47 1.96 -6.33
C SER A 6 -13.48 3.28 -5.55
N LEU A 7 -13.99 3.21 -4.33
CA LEU A 7 -13.94 4.34 -3.41
C LEU A 7 -12.51 4.51 -2.87
N ILE A 8 -11.96 5.69 -3.02
CA ILE A 8 -10.67 6.07 -2.45
C ILE A 8 -10.94 6.84 -1.16
N LEU A 9 -10.46 6.32 -0.05
CA LEU A 9 -10.58 6.94 1.27
C LEU A 9 -9.22 7.44 1.75
N ARG A 10 -9.16 8.65 2.26
CA ARG A 10 -8.04 9.12 3.06
C ARG A 10 -8.52 9.47 4.45
N LEU A 11 -8.00 8.75 5.44
CA LEU A 11 -8.26 8.99 6.85
C LEU A 11 -7.16 9.87 7.42
N THR A 12 -7.52 10.76 8.34
CA THR A 12 -6.57 11.59 9.07
C THR A 12 -6.80 11.42 10.55
N PHE A 13 -5.75 11.09 11.28
CA PHE A 13 -5.74 11.02 12.73
C PHE A 13 -4.56 11.86 13.26
N GLY A 14 -4.86 13.03 13.76
CA GLY A 14 -3.83 13.99 14.13
C GLY A 14 -2.91 14.31 12.96
N LYS A 15 -1.63 13.99 13.08
CA LYS A 15 -0.61 14.19 12.03
C LYS A 15 -0.46 13.00 11.09
N THR A 16 -1.14 11.89 11.36
CA THR A 16 -1.03 10.66 10.56
C THR A 16 -2.16 10.56 9.54
N ARG A 17 -1.81 10.19 8.32
CA ARG A 17 -2.75 10.00 7.20
C ARG A 17 -2.65 8.61 6.67
N ILE A 18 -3.79 8.03 6.30
CA ILE A 18 -3.91 6.68 5.77
C ILE A 18 -4.68 6.74 4.45
N LEU A 19 -4.12 6.17 3.39
CA LEU A 19 -4.77 6.10 2.08
C LEU A 19 -5.21 4.66 1.79
N LEU A 20 -6.51 4.49 1.57
CA LEU A 20 -7.18 3.22 1.29
C LEU A 20 -7.88 3.31 -0.07
N PRO A 21 -7.24 2.93 -1.17
CA PRO A 21 -7.77 3.12 -2.51
C PRO A 21 -8.64 1.95 -3.02
N GLY A 22 -8.87 0.91 -2.22
CA GLY A 22 -9.55 -0.30 -2.72
C GLY A 22 -8.75 -0.96 -3.84
N ASP A 23 -9.43 -1.30 -4.91
CA ASP A 23 -8.83 -1.90 -6.10
C ASP A 23 -8.61 -0.87 -7.23
N THR A 24 -8.60 0.41 -6.89
CA THR A 24 -8.31 1.47 -7.85
C THR A 24 -6.94 1.21 -8.49
N ASN A 25 -6.91 1.23 -9.81
CA ASN A 25 -5.66 1.21 -10.55
C ASN A 25 -5.15 2.63 -10.83
N ARG A 26 -3.92 2.74 -11.35
CA ARG A 26 -3.26 4.03 -11.60
C ARG A 26 -4.11 5.04 -12.38
N ALA A 27 -4.96 4.59 -13.30
CA ALA A 27 -5.82 5.48 -14.06
C ALA A 27 -6.93 6.11 -13.22
N GLY A 28 -7.38 5.43 -12.17
CA GLY A 28 -8.43 5.92 -11.28
C GLY A 28 -7.99 7.07 -10.36
N TYR A 29 -6.69 7.31 -10.24
CA TYR A 29 -6.17 8.46 -9.49
C TYR A 29 -6.09 9.74 -10.34
N GLY A 30 -6.36 9.64 -11.64
CA GLY A 30 -6.31 10.78 -12.54
C GLY A 30 -7.23 11.91 -12.08
N GLY A 31 -6.70 13.15 -12.06
CA GLY A 31 -7.45 14.32 -11.64
C GLY A 31 -7.50 14.56 -10.13
N ILE A 32 -6.98 13.65 -9.30
CA ILE A 32 -6.85 13.89 -7.85
C ILE A 32 -5.58 14.69 -7.61
N PRO A 33 -5.67 15.87 -6.97
CA PRO A 33 -4.47 16.65 -6.66
C PRO A 33 -3.50 15.85 -5.78
N PRO A 34 -2.18 15.90 -6.05
CA PRO A 34 -1.17 15.13 -5.31
C PRO A 34 -1.22 15.33 -3.79
N GLU A 35 -1.49 16.55 -3.34
CA GLU A 35 -1.58 16.87 -1.91
C GLU A 35 -2.74 16.15 -1.22
N LYS A 36 -3.76 15.71 -1.97
CA LYS A 36 -4.86 14.90 -1.43
C LYS A 36 -4.53 13.42 -1.37
N LEU A 37 -3.47 12.99 -2.01
CA LEU A 37 -3.00 11.61 -2.00
C LEU A 37 -1.91 11.36 -0.95
N ALA A 38 -1.24 12.40 -0.46
CA ALA A 38 -0.18 12.26 0.53
C ALA A 38 -0.65 11.52 1.78
N ALA A 39 0.08 10.47 2.17
CA ALA A 39 -0.26 9.62 3.31
C ALA A 39 0.97 8.92 3.88
N ASP A 40 0.94 8.65 5.18
CA ASP A 40 2.00 7.93 5.89
C ASP A 40 1.86 6.41 5.71
N LEU A 41 0.63 5.91 5.75
CA LEU A 41 0.29 4.51 5.49
C LEU A 41 -0.52 4.41 4.21
N PHE A 42 -0.04 3.57 3.30
CA PHE A 42 -0.67 3.34 2.00
C PHE A 42 -1.03 1.87 1.82
N LYS A 43 -2.32 1.55 1.77
CA LYS A 43 -2.73 0.26 1.22
C LYS A 43 -2.52 0.31 -0.29
N VAL A 44 -1.67 -0.56 -0.81
CA VAL A 44 -1.39 -0.60 -2.25
C VAL A 44 -2.66 -0.96 -3.02
N GLY A 45 -2.97 -0.20 -4.05
CA GLY A 45 -4.15 -0.43 -4.88
C GLY A 45 -4.11 -1.77 -5.58
N HIS A 46 -5.28 -2.33 -5.86
CA HIS A 46 -5.46 -3.55 -6.68
C HIS A 46 -4.53 -4.69 -6.29
N HIS A 47 -4.42 -4.96 -4.97
CA HIS A 47 -3.60 -6.04 -4.41
C HIS A 47 -2.12 -6.02 -4.82
N GLY A 48 -1.60 -4.85 -5.19
CA GLY A 48 -0.23 -4.70 -5.67
C GLY A 48 0.02 -5.28 -7.06
N GLN A 49 -1.01 -5.41 -7.89
CA GLN A 49 -0.83 -5.74 -9.30
C GLN A 49 -0.04 -4.65 -10.02
N LEU A 50 0.43 -4.94 -11.23
CA LEU A 50 1.27 -4.02 -12.00
C LEU A 50 0.61 -2.65 -12.24
N ASP A 51 -0.71 -2.61 -12.34
CA ASP A 51 -1.49 -1.38 -12.50
C ASP A 51 -1.89 -0.71 -11.18
N GLY A 52 -1.55 -1.30 -10.05
CA GLY A 52 -1.93 -0.79 -8.72
C GLY A 52 -1.17 0.45 -8.28
N ALA A 53 0.00 0.70 -8.85
CA ALA A 53 0.80 1.89 -8.57
C ALA A 53 1.75 2.20 -9.73
N ASP A 54 2.13 3.46 -9.85
CA ASP A 54 3.23 3.92 -10.70
C ASP A 54 4.09 4.93 -9.96
N ALA A 55 5.18 5.37 -10.57
CA ALA A 55 6.11 6.30 -9.95
C ALA A 55 5.43 7.63 -9.59
N ALA A 56 4.53 8.14 -10.42
CA ALA A 56 3.81 9.38 -10.15
C ALA A 56 2.93 9.27 -8.91
N LEU A 57 2.21 8.15 -8.76
CA LEU A 57 1.38 7.90 -7.59
C LEU A 57 2.24 7.77 -6.33
N VAL A 58 3.29 6.96 -6.36
CA VAL A 58 4.18 6.76 -5.21
C VAL A 58 4.84 8.07 -4.77
N ASN A 59 5.26 8.90 -5.73
CA ASN A 59 5.80 10.23 -5.45
C ASN A 59 4.78 11.19 -4.86
N ALA A 60 3.50 11.06 -5.22
CA ALA A 60 2.42 11.86 -4.64
C ALA A 60 2.07 11.41 -3.21
N VAL A 61 2.01 10.11 -2.99
CA VAL A 61 1.67 9.52 -1.67
C VAL A 61 2.82 9.68 -0.68
N ARG A 62 4.04 9.40 -1.07
CA ARG A 62 5.26 9.42 -0.23
C ARG A 62 5.09 8.61 1.06
N PRO A 63 4.72 7.33 0.96
CA PRO A 63 4.38 6.55 2.14
C PRO A 63 5.62 6.22 2.98
N ARG A 64 5.44 6.18 4.31
CA ARG A 64 6.39 5.55 5.23
C ARG A 64 6.18 4.05 5.25
N PHE A 65 4.93 3.64 5.28
CA PHE A 65 4.50 2.24 5.27
C PHE A 65 3.62 1.97 4.07
N SER A 66 3.87 0.87 3.38
CA SER A 66 2.99 0.37 2.34
C SER A 66 2.55 -1.05 2.69
N VAL A 67 1.26 -1.31 2.65
CA VAL A 67 0.73 -2.65 2.87
C VAL A 67 0.12 -3.20 1.59
N CYS A 68 0.59 -4.38 1.19
CA CYS A 68 0.06 -5.11 0.07
C CYS A 68 -0.84 -6.25 0.58
N CYS A 69 -2.12 -6.15 0.28
CA CYS A 69 -3.09 -7.21 0.59
C CYS A 69 -3.07 -8.24 -0.53
N ALA A 70 -2.05 -9.07 -0.54
CA ALA A 70 -1.80 -10.09 -1.56
C ALA A 70 -1.98 -11.49 -0.98
N SER A 71 -2.33 -12.44 -1.86
CA SER A 71 -2.38 -13.85 -1.51
C SER A 71 -1.00 -14.49 -1.63
N SER A 72 -0.70 -15.49 -0.78
CA SER A 72 0.53 -16.27 -0.85
C SER A 72 0.67 -17.05 -2.16
N ASP A 73 -0.42 -17.43 -2.81
CA ASP A 73 -0.42 -18.07 -4.12
C ASP A 73 -0.26 -17.08 -5.29
N ARG A 74 -0.19 -15.79 -5.00
CA ARG A 74 -0.01 -14.69 -5.97
C ARG A 74 -1.01 -14.72 -7.13
N ARG A 75 -2.23 -15.15 -6.87
CA ARG A 75 -3.30 -15.12 -7.88
C ARG A 75 -3.43 -13.72 -8.49
N TYR A 76 -3.75 -13.69 -9.76
CA TYR A 76 -3.98 -12.45 -10.51
C TYR A 76 -2.79 -11.49 -10.52
N ASN A 77 -1.56 -12.03 -10.41
CA ASN A 77 -0.33 -11.22 -10.31
C ASN A 77 -0.31 -10.23 -9.14
N SER A 78 -0.98 -10.57 -8.04
CA SER A 78 -0.90 -9.79 -6.80
C SER A 78 0.55 -9.72 -6.29
N ALA A 79 0.90 -8.67 -5.59
CA ALA A 79 2.28 -8.38 -5.18
C ALA A 79 3.26 -8.47 -6.37
N HIS A 80 2.93 -7.83 -7.49
CA HIS A 80 3.75 -7.88 -8.69
C HIS A 80 5.17 -7.36 -8.40
N PRO A 81 6.23 -8.08 -8.85
CA PRO A 81 7.61 -7.72 -8.51
C PRO A 81 7.99 -6.27 -8.83
N ASP A 82 7.53 -5.74 -9.97
CA ASP A 82 7.84 -4.36 -10.35
C ASP A 82 7.15 -3.34 -9.44
N THR A 83 5.92 -3.60 -9.02
CA THR A 83 5.21 -2.77 -8.05
C THR A 83 5.90 -2.80 -6.70
N MET A 84 6.32 -3.98 -6.23
CA MET A 84 7.03 -4.13 -4.96
C MET A 84 8.39 -3.42 -5.00
N ARG A 85 9.11 -3.53 -6.10
CA ARG A 85 10.40 -2.84 -6.29
C ARG A 85 10.22 -1.33 -6.27
N LEU A 86 9.21 -0.82 -6.96
CA LEU A 86 8.89 0.61 -6.98
C LEU A 86 8.64 1.16 -5.57
N LEU A 87 7.86 0.45 -4.77
CA LEU A 87 7.56 0.86 -3.39
C LEU A 87 8.79 0.79 -2.50
N LYS A 88 9.60 -0.27 -2.63
CA LYS A 88 10.84 -0.43 -1.88
C LYS A 88 11.85 0.68 -2.23
N ASP A 89 12.00 0.99 -3.51
CA ASP A 89 12.92 2.01 -3.98
C ASP A 89 12.50 3.42 -3.53
N SER A 90 11.23 3.62 -3.23
CA SER A 90 10.72 4.88 -2.65
C SER A 90 11.13 5.09 -1.19
N GLY A 91 11.68 4.08 -0.53
CA GLY A 91 12.04 4.10 0.89
C GLY A 91 10.93 3.66 1.84
N ALA A 92 9.77 3.26 1.33
CA ALA A 92 8.69 2.76 2.16
C ALA A 92 9.03 1.38 2.75
N GLU A 93 8.63 1.17 4.00
CA GLU A 93 8.63 -0.16 4.60
C GLU A 93 7.44 -0.96 4.05
N LEU A 94 7.71 -2.15 3.49
CA LEU A 94 6.69 -3.01 2.90
C LEU A 94 6.19 -4.04 3.90
N TYR A 95 4.86 -4.16 3.97
CA TYR A 95 4.17 -5.16 4.77
C TYR A 95 3.14 -5.91 3.90
N PHE A 96 2.81 -7.12 4.31
CA PHE A 96 1.90 -7.98 3.54
C PHE A 96 0.85 -8.62 4.45
N SER A 97 -0.38 -8.68 3.97
CA SER A 97 -1.47 -9.33 4.71
C SER A 97 -1.36 -10.85 4.75
N ASP A 98 -0.60 -11.43 3.83
CA ASP A 98 -0.28 -12.86 3.75
C ASP A 98 1.23 -12.98 3.48
N CYS A 99 1.73 -14.17 3.23
CA CYS A 99 3.16 -14.43 2.99
C CYS A 99 3.46 -14.72 1.52
N PRO A 100 3.28 -13.76 0.59
CA PRO A 100 3.61 -14.00 -0.80
C PRO A 100 5.12 -14.17 -0.97
N PRO A 101 5.57 -14.99 -1.94
CA PRO A 101 6.98 -15.09 -2.25
C PRO A 101 7.47 -13.79 -2.90
N VAL A 102 8.19 -12.98 -2.17
CA VAL A 102 8.77 -11.72 -2.63
C VAL A 102 10.28 -11.81 -2.51
N ASP A 103 10.99 -11.60 -3.61
CA ASP A 103 12.44 -11.70 -3.65
C ASP A 103 13.11 -10.74 -2.67
N GLY A 104 14.04 -11.26 -1.89
CA GLY A 104 14.83 -10.47 -0.94
C GLY A 104 14.06 -10.01 0.30
N GLN A 105 12.83 -10.48 0.52
CA GLN A 105 12.07 -10.16 1.71
C GLN A 105 11.57 -11.44 2.40
N SER A 106 11.95 -11.59 3.67
CA SER A 106 11.41 -12.64 4.52
C SER A 106 10.18 -12.13 5.25
N ILE A 107 9.05 -12.79 5.07
CA ILE A 107 7.78 -12.45 5.72
C ILE A 107 7.47 -13.59 6.69
N PRO A 108 7.39 -13.31 8.01
CA PRO A 108 7.11 -14.35 8.98
C PRO A 108 5.67 -14.85 8.82
N PRO A 109 5.39 -16.13 9.06
CA PRO A 109 4.02 -16.62 9.17
C PRO A 109 3.25 -15.79 10.20
N HIS A 110 2.04 -15.35 9.85
CA HIS A 110 1.24 -14.50 10.71
C HIS A 110 -0.25 -14.67 10.41
N ARG A 111 -1.10 -14.25 11.33
CA ARG A 111 -2.56 -14.25 11.19
C ARG A 111 -3.12 -12.87 10.90
N ALA A 112 -2.39 -11.85 11.31
CA ALA A 112 -2.78 -10.47 11.09
C ALA A 112 -1.56 -9.55 11.04
N LEU A 113 -1.76 -8.37 10.51
CA LEU A 113 -0.80 -7.28 10.51
C LEU A 113 -1.45 -6.11 11.25
N GLU A 114 -0.77 -5.60 12.26
CA GLU A 114 -1.24 -4.48 13.06
C GLU A 114 -0.39 -3.24 12.79
N PHE A 115 -1.07 -2.14 12.48
CA PHE A 115 -0.47 -0.81 12.48
C PHE A 115 -1.00 -0.03 13.67
N THR A 116 -0.09 0.48 14.51
CA THR A 116 -0.42 1.39 15.59
C THR A 116 -0.05 2.79 15.16
N ILE A 117 -1.02 3.70 15.15
CA ILE A 117 -0.81 5.09 14.77
C ILE A 117 -1.18 6.01 15.93
N CYS A 118 -0.37 7.05 16.13
CA CYS A 118 -0.57 8.05 17.18
C CYS A 118 -0.85 9.41 16.56
N ALA A 119 -1.61 10.23 17.29
CA ALA A 119 -2.00 11.55 16.81
C ALA A 119 -0.81 12.51 16.57
N ASP A 120 0.33 12.28 17.25
CA ASP A 120 1.56 13.05 17.10
C ASP A 120 2.38 12.68 15.85
N GLY A 121 1.93 11.67 15.09
CA GLY A 121 2.60 11.18 13.88
C GLY A 121 3.48 9.94 14.11
N ALA A 122 3.66 9.49 15.34
CA ALA A 122 4.35 8.23 15.61
C ALA A 122 3.52 7.05 15.07
N ALA A 123 4.19 6.09 14.44
CA ALA A 123 3.55 4.90 13.91
C ALA A 123 4.49 3.72 13.95
N SER A 124 3.92 2.52 14.13
CA SER A 124 4.65 1.26 14.09
C SER A 124 3.80 0.18 13.47
N ALA A 125 4.46 -0.90 13.01
CA ALA A 125 3.80 -2.05 12.42
C ALA A 125 4.37 -3.33 13.01
N ARG A 126 3.55 -4.36 13.15
CA ARG A 126 3.99 -5.70 13.55
C ARG A 126 3.11 -6.78 12.97
N TYR A 127 3.72 -7.91 12.65
CA TYR A 127 3.02 -9.14 12.32
C TYR A 127 2.56 -9.83 13.61
N LEU A 128 1.29 -10.22 13.67
CA LEU A 128 0.72 -10.95 14.78
C LEU A 128 0.72 -12.45 14.49
N PRO A 129 1.22 -13.30 15.38
CA PRO A 129 1.27 -14.74 15.20
C PRO A 129 -0.10 -15.40 15.12
#